data_fcef5ef4a957e8cfc00a7df66708d019
#
_entry.id   fcef5ef4a957e8cfc00a7df66708d019
#
_cell.length_a   1.000
_cell.length_b   1.000
_cell.length_c   1.000
_cell.angle_alpha   90.00
_cell.angle_beta   90.00
_cell.angle_gamma   90.00
#
_symmetry.space_group_name_H-M   'P 1'
#
loop_
_entity.id
_entity.type
_entity.pdbx_description
1 polymer ?
#
loop_
_entity_poly.entity_id
_entity_poly.type
_entity_poly.pdbx_seq_one_letter_code
_entity_poly.pdbx_strand_id
1 'polypeptide(L)'
;YAKPKELQVNLSRETVYTGTYVPLQYKVVDAYGFTRFDADIQISSDNDLVEIDILNNVKAVKPGDAKLKVELDGVSTSLSFKIKETPISKLSINSNLDVARTGDVVKFSTTAYDDKGKVVSDAPLSYSFSGESFDKSSTAAGLIKDDGRFVAETAGKYLITVTAGEKSISKPLVVYDRGIQREVITVGTGTVQDKHTSDFWVFEGQDGNDYAVSGTWGADGTTYFWDVTDPGNLKKIDSVQVDARTVNDVKVSADGKISIISREGASNRRNGIVILDTTNPYDVKTLSEYTTNLTGGVHNLFIY
;
A
#
# COMPACT_ATOMS: atom_id res chain seq x y z
N TYR A 1 -23.81 -14.05 2.98
CA TYR A 1 -23.77 -14.02 1.49
C TYR A 1 -24.89 -14.89 0.92
N ALA A 2 -25.33 -14.57 -0.28
CA ALA A 2 -26.26 -15.40 -1.03
C ALA A 2 -25.53 -16.63 -1.64
N LYS A 3 -26.30 -17.56 -2.22
CA LYS A 3 -25.73 -18.73 -2.90
C LYS A 3 -24.77 -18.30 -4.01
N PRO A 4 -23.65 -19.01 -4.24
CA PRO A 4 -22.73 -18.71 -5.32
C PRO A 4 -23.45 -18.89 -6.67
N LYS A 5 -23.16 -18.02 -7.62
CA LYS A 5 -23.63 -18.05 -8.99
C LYS A 5 -22.52 -18.29 -9.99
N GLU A 6 -21.34 -17.75 -9.71
CA GLU A 6 -20.20 -17.79 -10.63
C GLU A 6 -18.91 -18.04 -9.83
N LEU A 7 -18.06 -18.91 -10.37
CA LEU A 7 -16.73 -19.21 -9.87
C LEU A 7 -15.71 -19.01 -10.99
N GLN A 8 -14.88 -17.98 -10.89
CA GLN A 8 -13.77 -17.68 -11.80
C GLN A 8 -12.48 -18.16 -11.16
N VAL A 9 -11.62 -18.83 -11.96
CA VAL A 9 -10.36 -19.42 -11.47
C VAL A 9 -9.26 -19.19 -12.49
N ASN A 10 -8.08 -18.85 -12.02
CA ASN A 10 -6.86 -18.75 -12.82
C ASN A 10 -5.62 -19.06 -11.97
N LEU A 11 -4.52 -19.37 -12.62
CA LEU A 11 -3.22 -19.42 -11.95
C LEU A 11 -2.60 -18.02 -11.93
N SER A 12 -1.81 -17.75 -10.91
CA SER A 12 -1.09 -16.49 -10.79
C SER A 12 0.03 -16.31 -11.84
N ARG A 13 0.31 -17.36 -12.66
CA ARG A 13 1.33 -17.38 -13.70
C ARG A 13 0.83 -18.10 -14.94
N GLU A 14 1.22 -17.62 -16.11
CA GLU A 14 0.89 -18.24 -17.40
C GLU A 14 1.74 -19.51 -17.68
N THR A 15 3.01 -19.49 -17.29
CA THR A 15 3.90 -20.64 -17.46
C THR A 15 4.10 -21.35 -16.11
N VAL A 16 3.83 -22.64 -16.11
CA VAL A 16 4.02 -23.52 -14.96
C VAL A 16 5.15 -24.49 -15.28
N TYR A 17 6.13 -24.56 -14.39
CA TYR A 17 7.26 -25.48 -14.49
C TYR A 17 7.22 -26.54 -13.40
N THR A 18 7.73 -27.73 -13.68
CA THR A 18 7.89 -28.79 -12.68
C THR A 18 8.68 -28.29 -11.47
N GLY A 19 8.29 -28.76 -10.27
CA GLY A 19 8.89 -28.38 -8.99
C GLY A 19 8.44 -27.01 -8.45
N THR A 20 7.50 -26.32 -9.09
CA THR A 20 7.02 -25.00 -8.65
C THR A 20 5.67 -25.05 -7.99
N TYR A 21 5.47 -24.17 -7.00
CA TYR A 21 4.18 -23.88 -6.40
C TYR A 21 3.57 -22.64 -7.06
N VAL A 22 2.34 -22.76 -7.51
CA VAL A 22 1.61 -21.66 -8.17
C VAL A 22 0.31 -21.43 -7.40
N PRO A 23 0.12 -20.25 -6.79
CA PRO A 23 -1.13 -19.91 -6.13
C PRO A 23 -2.30 -19.93 -7.11
N LEU A 24 -3.39 -20.61 -6.71
CA LEU A 24 -4.65 -20.52 -7.42
C LEU A 24 -5.36 -19.22 -7.01
N GLN A 25 -5.67 -18.40 -8.00
CA GLN A 25 -6.48 -17.22 -7.81
C GLN A 25 -7.93 -17.54 -8.15
N TYR A 26 -8.87 -17.14 -7.29
CA TYR A 26 -10.27 -17.35 -7.53
C TYR A 26 -11.12 -16.16 -7.10
N LYS A 27 -12.26 -16.02 -7.75
CA LYS A 27 -13.29 -15.05 -7.40
C LYS A 27 -14.65 -15.73 -7.45
N VAL A 28 -15.38 -15.64 -6.35
CA VAL A 28 -16.74 -16.14 -6.23
C VAL A 28 -17.71 -14.97 -6.25
N VAL A 29 -18.72 -15.05 -7.11
CA VAL A 29 -19.78 -14.04 -7.19
C VAL A 29 -21.11 -14.70 -6.81
N ASP A 30 -21.87 -14.06 -5.93
CA ASP A 30 -23.17 -14.56 -5.47
C ASP A 30 -24.31 -14.26 -6.46
N ALA A 31 -25.50 -14.72 -6.13
CA ALA A 31 -26.69 -14.56 -6.99
C ALA A 31 -27.09 -13.09 -7.25
N TYR A 32 -26.62 -12.17 -6.40
CA TYR A 32 -26.88 -10.72 -6.53
C TYR A 32 -25.72 -9.95 -7.14
N GLY A 33 -24.60 -10.61 -7.50
CA GLY A 33 -23.45 -9.99 -8.14
C GLY A 33 -22.38 -9.51 -7.15
N PHE A 34 -22.47 -9.82 -5.86
CA PHE A 34 -21.47 -9.45 -4.88
C PHE A 34 -20.34 -10.49 -4.78
N THR A 35 -19.12 -10.02 -4.60
CA THR A 35 -17.98 -10.91 -4.35
C THR A 35 -18.07 -11.51 -2.95
N ARG A 36 -17.91 -12.84 -2.85
CA ARG A 36 -17.86 -13.57 -1.58
C ARG A 36 -16.42 -13.71 -1.12
N PHE A 37 -16.13 -13.32 0.11
CA PHE A 37 -14.82 -13.44 0.76
C PHE A 37 -14.76 -14.61 1.77
N ASP A 38 -15.86 -15.29 1.99
CA ASP A 38 -16.03 -16.44 2.90
C ASP A 38 -15.98 -17.80 2.18
N ALA A 39 -15.59 -17.79 0.90
CA ALA A 39 -15.67 -18.98 0.07
C ALA A 39 -14.57 -20.00 0.45
N ASP A 40 -14.98 -21.21 0.83
CA ASP A 40 -14.10 -22.36 1.05
C ASP A 40 -14.24 -23.32 -0.15
N ILE A 41 -13.36 -23.12 -1.14
CA ILE A 41 -13.38 -23.89 -2.40
C ILE A 41 -12.78 -25.27 -2.23
N GLN A 42 -13.33 -26.24 -2.96
CA GLN A 42 -12.76 -27.58 -3.07
C GLN A 42 -12.05 -27.72 -4.41
N ILE A 43 -10.79 -28.17 -4.38
CA ILE A 43 -9.96 -28.32 -5.59
C ILE A 43 -9.59 -29.80 -5.74
N SER A 44 -9.75 -30.32 -6.94
CA SER A 44 -9.32 -31.67 -7.30
C SER A 44 -8.61 -31.68 -8.65
N SER A 45 -7.76 -32.70 -8.86
CA SER A 45 -7.06 -32.95 -10.13
C SER A 45 -7.43 -34.33 -10.66
N ASP A 46 -7.56 -34.46 -11.96
CA ASP A 46 -7.89 -35.73 -12.64
C ASP A 46 -6.65 -36.63 -12.81
N ASN A 47 -5.43 -36.13 -12.50
CA ASN A 47 -4.18 -36.86 -12.70
C ASN A 47 -3.13 -36.52 -11.62
N ASP A 48 -2.01 -37.25 -11.64
CA ASP A 48 -0.87 -37.13 -10.72
C ASP A 48 0.19 -36.08 -11.16
N LEU A 49 -0.18 -35.17 -12.06
CA LEU A 49 0.73 -34.12 -12.53
C LEU A 49 0.86 -32.97 -11.54
N VAL A 50 -0.09 -32.84 -10.63
CA VAL A 50 -0.12 -31.80 -9.62
C VAL A 50 -0.48 -32.34 -8.24
N GLU A 51 0.04 -31.69 -7.22
CA GLU A 51 -0.37 -31.80 -5.82
C GLU A 51 -1.00 -30.47 -5.38
N ILE A 52 -2.01 -30.52 -4.52
CA ILE A 52 -2.68 -29.32 -3.98
C ILE A 52 -2.40 -29.28 -2.48
N ASP A 53 -1.85 -28.17 -2.00
CA ASP A 53 -1.57 -28.01 -0.58
C ASP A 53 -2.77 -27.43 0.21
N ILE A 54 -2.64 -27.35 1.52
CA ILE A 54 -3.68 -26.83 2.43
C ILE A 54 -3.98 -25.34 2.24
N LEU A 55 -3.15 -24.61 1.50
CA LEU A 55 -3.34 -23.20 1.17
C LEU A 55 -3.89 -23.02 -0.26
N ASN A 56 -4.32 -24.10 -0.88
CA ASN A 56 -4.81 -24.12 -2.26
C ASN A 56 -3.74 -23.71 -3.30
N ASN A 57 -2.45 -23.88 -2.99
CA ASN A 57 -1.41 -23.77 -4.00
C ASN A 57 -1.32 -25.06 -4.82
N VAL A 58 -1.07 -24.89 -6.11
CA VAL A 58 -0.88 -25.99 -7.04
C VAL A 58 0.63 -26.24 -7.20
N LYS A 59 1.12 -27.37 -6.72
CA LYS A 59 2.49 -27.82 -6.95
C LYS A 59 2.53 -28.66 -8.21
N ALA A 60 3.31 -28.23 -9.19
CA ALA A 60 3.53 -28.99 -10.42
C ALA A 60 4.57 -30.10 -10.18
N VAL A 61 4.18 -31.36 -10.36
CA VAL A 61 5.03 -32.53 -10.07
C VAL A 61 5.67 -33.09 -11.33
N LYS A 62 4.90 -33.22 -12.41
CA LYS A 62 5.36 -33.80 -13.68
C LYS A 62 4.95 -32.91 -14.85
N PRO A 63 5.73 -32.91 -15.96
CA PRO A 63 5.33 -32.20 -17.18
C PRO A 63 4.12 -32.85 -17.82
N GLY A 64 3.27 -32.05 -18.46
CA GLY A 64 2.07 -32.55 -19.15
C GLY A 64 0.93 -31.53 -19.13
N ASP A 65 -0.22 -31.94 -19.66
CA ASP A 65 -1.45 -31.15 -19.65
C ASP A 65 -2.26 -31.48 -18.39
N ALA A 66 -2.33 -30.53 -17.48
CA ALA A 66 -3.04 -30.66 -16.21
C ALA A 66 -4.43 -30.01 -16.30
N LYS A 67 -5.38 -30.60 -15.56
CA LYS A 67 -6.72 -30.06 -15.41
C LYS A 67 -7.13 -30.10 -13.95
N LEU A 68 -7.58 -28.95 -13.44
CA LEU A 68 -8.17 -28.83 -12.12
C LEU A 68 -9.67 -28.67 -12.24
N LYS A 69 -10.38 -29.26 -11.31
CA LYS A 69 -11.80 -29.00 -11.04
C LYS A 69 -11.89 -28.24 -9.74
N VAL A 70 -12.61 -27.15 -9.74
CA VAL A 70 -12.83 -26.31 -8.55
C VAL A 70 -14.33 -26.19 -8.31
N GLU A 71 -14.75 -26.46 -7.09
CA GLU A 71 -16.18 -26.54 -6.71
C GLU A 71 -16.46 -25.74 -5.45
N LEU A 72 -17.67 -25.16 -5.40
CA LEU A 72 -18.21 -24.50 -4.22
C LEU A 72 -19.73 -24.54 -4.26
N ASP A 73 -20.38 -25.14 -3.26
CA ASP A 73 -21.84 -25.10 -3.04
C ASP A 73 -22.67 -25.41 -4.31
N GLY A 74 -22.22 -26.37 -5.12
CA GLY A 74 -22.90 -26.80 -6.35
C GLY A 74 -22.56 -26.00 -7.61
N VAL A 75 -21.72 -24.98 -7.51
CA VAL A 75 -21.10 -24.32 -8.67
C VAL A 75 -19.73 -24.92 -8.90
N SER A 76 -19.39 -25.24 -10.14
CA SER A 76 -18.09 -25.81 -10.50
C SER A 76 -17.51 -25.16 -11.75
N THR A 77 -16.19 -25.10 -11.81
CA THR A 77 -15.44 -24.68 -13.00
C THR A 77 -14.21 -25.55 -13.18
N SER A 78 -13.61 -25.50 -14.36
CA SER A 78 -12.37 -26.24 -14.64
C SER A 78 -11.31 -25.30 -15.19
N LEU A 79 -10.07 -25.52 -14.78
CA LEU A 79 -8.89 -24.82 -15.26
C LEU A 79 -7.94 -25.83 -15.91
N SER A 80 -7.61 -25.64 -17.19
CA SER A 80 -6.61 -26.45 -17.91
C SER A 80 -5.38 -25.62 -18.16
N PHE A 81 -4.20 -26.22 -17.94
CA PHE A 81 -2.90 -25.57 -18.16
C PHE A 81 -1.83 -26.61 -18.46
N LYS A 82 -0.73 -26.13 -19.05
CA LYS A 82 0.40 -27.00 -19.41
C LYS A 82 1.55 -26.82 -18.41
N ILE A 83 2.02 -27.94 -17.89
CA ILE A 83 3.24 -28.00 -17.08
C ILE A 83 4.40 -28.32 -18.01
N LYS A 84 5.42 -27.48 -18.01
CA LYS A 84 6.66 -27.66 -18.75
C LYS A 84 7.75 -28.19 -17.82
N GLU A 85 8.70 -28.92 -18.38
CA GLU A 85 9.92 -29.25 -17.66
C GLU A 85 10.72 -27.98 -17.38
N THR A 86 11.27 -27.87 -16.17
CA THR A 86 12.04 -26.67 -15.82
C THR A 86 13.34 -26.61 -16.61
N PRO A 87 13.60 -25.52 -17.37
CA PRO A 87 14.86 -25.36 -18.06
C PRO A 87 15.98 -24.82 -17.15
N ILE A 88 15.66 -24.51 -15.87
CA ILE A 88 16.57 -23.81 -14.98
C ILE A 88 17.65 -24.75 -14.47
N SER A 89 18.90 -24.45 -14.82
CA SER A 89 20.09 -25.18 -14.36
C SER A 89 20.86 -24.42 -13.28
N LYS A 90 20.83 -23.07 -13.30
CA LYS A 90 21.60 -22.21 -12.40
C LYS A 90 20.82 -20.95 -12.02
N LEU A 91 21.01 -20.49 -10.76
CA LEU A 91 20.56 -19.19 -10.27
C LEU A 91 21.77 -18.30 -9.92
N SER A 92 21.60 -16.99 -10.07
CA SER A 92 22.53 -15.97 -9.58
C SER A 92 21.74 -14.94 -8.80
N ILE A 93 22.22 -14.55 -7.63
CA ILE A 93 21.57 -13.56 -6.75
C ILE A 93 22.53 -12.41 -6.44
N ASN A 94 22.05 -11.18 -6.55
CA ASN A 94 22.73 -9.95 -6.17
C ASN A 94 21.86 -9.12 -5.23
N SER A 95 22.47 -8.20 -4.49
CA SER A 95 21.77 -7.23 -3.67
C SER A 95 22.34 -5.84 -3.91
N ASN A 96 21.52 -4.81 -3.73
CA ASN A 96 21.96 -3.42 -3.78
C ASN A 96 22.76 -3.00 -2.54
N LEU A 97 22.65 -3.77 -1.44
CA LEU A 97 23.37 -3.56 -0.20
C LEU A 97 23.88 -4.92 0.32
N ASP A 98 25.10 -4.98 0.82
CA ASP A 98 25.65 -6.14 1.54
C ASP A 98 25.52 -6.00 3.07
N VAL A 99 25.30 -4.77 3.53
CA VAL A 99 25.04 -4.41 4.93
C VAL A 99 23.91 -3.37 4.94
N ALA A 100 22.96 -3.54 5.85
CA ALA A 100 21.82 -2.66 6.00
C ALA A 100 21.59 -2.29 7.47
N ARG A 101 20.61 -1.42 7.71
CA ARG A 101 20.06 -1.12 9.04
C ARG A 101 18.58 -1.51 9.09
N THR A 102 18.06 -1.70 10.27
CA THR A 102 16.63 -1.95 10.47
C THR A 102 15.78 -0.89 9.76
N GLY A 103 14.78 -1.34 8.99
CA GLY A 103 13.92 -0.49 8.16
C GLY A 103 14.49 -0.09 6.80
N ASP A 104 15.75 -0.42 6.45
CA ASP A 104 16.26 -0.23 5.10
C ASP A 104 15.61 -1.24 4.14
N VAL A 105 15.26 -0.80 2.94
CA VAL A 105 14.79 -1.66 1.87
C VAL A 105 15.99 -2.22 1.09
N VAL A 106 16.26 -3.51 1.25
CA VAL A 106 17.29 -4.21 0.49
C VAL A 106 16.63 -4.90 -0.70
N LYS A 107 17.10 -4.62 -1.92
CA LYS A 107 16.62 -5.23 -3.16
C LYS A 107 17.52 -6.38 -3.56
N PHE A 108 16.99 -7.59 -3.55
CA PHE A 108 17.62 -8.77 -4.11
C PHE A 108 17.14 -8.97 -5.55
N SER A 109 18.09 -9.15 -6.46
CA SER A 109 17.82 -9.40 -7.88
C SER A 109 18.39 -10.77 -8.26
N THR A 110 17.54 -11.64 -8.77
CA THR A 110 17.91 -13.00 -9.15
C THR A 110 17.74 -13.20 -10.64
N THR A 111 18.72 -13.86 -11.25
CA THR A 111 18.67 -14.28 -12.65
C THR A 111 18.78 -15.81 -12.72
N ALA A 112 17.85 -16.42 -13.45
CA ALA A 112 17.86 -17.85 -13.73
C ALA A 112 18.44 -18.10 -15.12
N TYR A 113 19.21 -19.18 -15.26
CA TYR A 113 19.86 -19.59 -16.51
C TYR A 113 19.54 -21.05 -16.82
N ASP A 114 19.44 -21.36 -18.10
CA ASP A 114 19.38 -22.72 -18.58
C ASP A 114 20.78 -23.39 -18.63
N ASP A 115 20.85 -24.62 -19.10
CA ASP A 115 22.10 -25.41 -19.26
C ASP A 115 23.10 -24.81 -20.26
N LYS A 116 22.61 -23.96 -21.17
CA LYS A 116 23.42 -23.24 -22.19
C LYS A 116 23.83 -21.85 -21.72
N GLY A 117 23.44 -21.45 -20.49
CA GLY A 117 23.72 -20.13 -19.93
C GLY A 117 22.80 -19.02 -20.45
N LYS A 118 21.72 -19.36 -21.15
CA LYS A 118 20.71 -18.38 -21.58
C LYS A 118 19.78 -18.04 -20.42
N VAL A 119 19.40 -16.76 -20.32
CA VAL A 119 18.47 -16.28 -19.30
C VAL A 119 17.05 -16.85 -19.52
N VAL A 120 16.48 -17.39 -18.46
CA VAL A 120 15.08 -17.82 -18.36
C VAL A 120 14.28 -16.69 -17.74
N SER A 121 13.66 -15.85 -18.57
CA SER A 121 13.01 -14.59 -18.13
C SER A 121 11.71 -14.79 -17.36
N ASP A 122 11.04 -15.92 -17.55
CA ASP A 122 9.78 -16.31 -16.89
C ASP A 122 9.99 -17.29 -15.73
N ALA A 123 11.23 -17.37 -15.21
CA ALA A 123 11.55 -18.22 -14.07
C ALA A 123 10.65 -17.95 -12.87
N PRO A 124 10.07 -18.98 -12.25
CA PRO A 124 9.16 -18.87 -11.12
C PRO A 124 9.97 -18.70 -9.83
N LEU A 125 10.53 -17.50 -9.63
CA LEU A 125 11.32 -17.17 -8.45
C LEU A 125 10.41 -17.03 -7.22
N SER A 126 10.82 -17.66 -6.12
CA SER A 126 10.21 -17.51 -4.80
C SER A 126 11.29 -17.10 -3.81
N TYR A 127 11.01 -16.05 -3.04
CA TYR A 127 11.93 -15.50 -2.05
C TYR A 127 11.49 -15.86 -0.64
N SER A 128 12.45 -16.26 0.16
CA SER A 128 12.26 -16.51 1.59
C SER A 128 13.46 -16.00 2.37
N PHE A 129 13.33 -15.87 3.68
CA PHE A 129 14.45 -15.55 4.55
C PHE A 129 14.43 -16.41 5.80
N SER A 130 15.62 -16.58 6.36
CA SER A 130 15.84 -17.03 7.74
C SER A 130 16.84 -16.08 8.39
N GLY A 131 16.90 -16.06 9.71
CA GLY A 131 17.82 -15.14 10.38
C GLY A 131 18.01 -15.46 11.86
N GLU A 132 19.05 -14.84 12.40
CA GLU A 132 19.40 -14.88 13.83
C GLU A 132 19.57 -13.44 14.32
N SER A 133 18.76 -13.05 15.33
CA SER A 133 18.90 -11.73 15.96
C SER A 133 20.21 -11.61 16.73
N PHE A 134 20.81 -10.42 16.75
CA PHE A 134 21.92 -10.13 17.63
C PHE A 134 21.49 -10.10 19.09
N ASP A 135 20.26 -9.69 19.36
CA ASP A 135 19.64 -9.84 20.67
C ASP A 135 19.06 -11.25 20.82
N LYS A 136 19.69 -12.04 21.70
CA LYS A 136 19.30 -13.44 21.94
C LYS A 136 17.91 -13.59 22.60
N SER A 137 17.35 -12.51 23.14
CA SER A 137 15.99 -12.48 23.70
C SER A 137 14.91 -12.24 22.64
N SER A 138 15.29 -11.88 21.43
CA SER A 138 14.38 -11.57 20.31
C SER A 138 14.56 -12.55 19.14
N THR A 139 13.49 -12.72 18.35
CA THR A 139 13.51 -13.49 17.11
C THR A 139 13.86 -12.58 15.94
N ALA A 140 14.63 -13.09 14.98
CA ALA A 140 14.88 -12.36 13.74
C ALA A 140 13.56 -12.18 12.98
N ALA A 141 13.16 -10.92 12.77
CA ALA A 141 11.90 -10.53 12.13
C ALA A 141 12.15 -9.64 10.91
N GLY A 142 11.28 -9.76 9.92
CA GLY A 142 11.35 -8.99 8.69
C GLY A 142 10.25 -9.36 7.71
N LEU A 143 10.25 -8.72 6.57
CA LEU A 143 9.32 -8.97 5.47
C LEU A 143 10.10 -9.08 4.16
N ILE A 144 9.81 -10.11 3.37
CA ILE A 144 10.30 -10.24 2.00
C ILE A 144 9.12 -10.29 1.02
N LYS A 145 9.25 -9.61 -0.10
CA LYS A 145 8.27 -9.58 -1.19
C LYS A 145 8.71 -10.48 -2.34
N ASP A 146 7.76 -10.94 -3.15
CA ASP A 146 8.01 -11.77 -4.34
C ASP A 146 8.89 -11.07 -5.40
N ASP A 147 8.98 -9.75 -5.35
CA ASP A 147 9.87 -8.97 -6.20
C ASP A 147 11.30 -8.85 -5.66
N GLY A 148 11.60 -9.50 -4.53
CA GLY A 148 12.94 -9.53 -3.90
C GLY A 148 13.24 -8.34 -3.00
N ARG A 149 12.26 -7.48 -2.63
CA ARG A 149 12.47 -6.44 -1.60
C ARG A 149 12.36 -7.05 -0.22
N PHE A 150 13.38 -6.83 0.57
CA PHE A 150 13.47 -7.29 1.96
C PHE A 150 13.65 -6.10 2.89
N VAL A 151 12.96 -6.13 4.04
CA VAL A 151 13.13 -5.20 5.15
C VAL A 151 13.25 -6.01 6.43
N ALA A 152 14.30 -5.78 7.21
CA ALA A 152 14.44 -6.35 8.54
C ALA A 152 13.89 -5.40 9.60
N GLU A 153 13.16 -5.96 10.56
CA GLU A 153 12.63 -5.25 11.72
C GLU A 153 13.60 -5.33 12.92
N THR A 154 14.39 -6.41 12.99
CA THR A 154 15.38 -6.62 14.05
C THR A 154 16.79 -6.64 13.49
N ALA A 155 17.77 -6.15 14.27
CA ALA A 155 19.18 -6.28 13.94
C ALA A 155 19.62 -7.74 14.05
N GLY A 156 20.41 -8.22 13.07
CA GLY A 156 20.80 -9.61 13.03
C GLY A 156 21.53 -10.01 11.75
N LYS A 157 21.75 -11.31 11.63
CA LYS A 157 22.27 -11.95 10.42
C LYS A 157 21.10 -12.64 9.73
N TYR A 158 20.92 -12.35 8.46
CA TYR A 158 19.87 -12.90 7.62
C TYR A 158 20.45 -13.69 6.46
N LEU A 159 19.75 -14.73 6.07
CA LEU A 159 20.03 -15.50 4.86
C LEU A 159 18.81 -15.42 3.96
N ILE A 160 18.97 -14.74 2.85
CA ILE A 160 17.90 -14.61 1.84
C ILE A 160 18.06 -15.76 0.85
N THR A 161 17.04 -16.58 0.74
CA THR A 161 17.03 -17.76 -0.13
C THR A 161 16.03 -17.54 -1.26
N VAL A 162 16.47 -17.84 -2.47
CA VAL A 162 15.64 -17.83 -3.67
C VAL A 162 15.56 -19.24 -4.23
N THR A 163 14.34 -19.65 -4.53
CA THR A 163 14.08 -20.95 -5.16
C THR A 163 13.42 -20.76 -6.52
N ALA A 164 13.71 -21.67 -7.43
CA ALA A 164 13.03 -21.80 -8.72
C ALA A 164 12.97 -23.28 -9.09
N GLY A 165 11.82 -23.91 -8.87
CA GLY A 165 11.70 -25.36 -8.94
C GLY A 165 12.58 -26.02 -7.87
N GLU A 166 13.45 -26.95 -8.29
CA GLU A 166 14.39 -27.65 -7.42
C GLU A 166 15.71 -26.88 -7.17
N LYS A 167 15.92 -25.76 -7.84
CA LYS A 167 17.14 -24.96 -7.69
C LYS A 167 16.95 -23.91 -6.62
N SER A 168 17.98 -23.72 -5.81
CA SER A 168 18.02 -22.67 -4.80
C SER A 168 19.39 -22.00 -4.74
N ILE A 169 19.40 -20.75 -4.32
CA ILE A 169 20.59 -19.98 -4.02
C ILE A 169 20.31 -19.08 -2.83
N SER A 170 21.32 -18.87 -1.98
CA SER A 170 21.18 -18.00 -0.82
C SER A 170 22.25 -16.92 -0.80
N LYS A 171 21.91 -15.75 -0.28
CA LYS A 171 22.82 -14.63 -0.05
C LYS A 171 22.68 -14.13 1.38
N PRO A 172 23.80 -14.03 2.14
CA PRO A 172 23.78 -13.48 3.49
C PRO A 172 23.63 -11.96 3.44
N LEU A 173 23.00 -11.41 4.50
CA LEU A 173 22.84 -9.98 4.76
C LEU A 173 23.05 -9.76 6.25
N VAL A 174 23.85 -8.75 6.61
CA VAL A 174 24.00 -8.28 7.99
C VAL A 174 23.19 -7.00 8.15
N VAL A 175 22.33 -6.97 9.16
CA VAL A 175 21.50 -5.82 9.48
C VAL A 175 21.82 -5.33 10.88
N TYR A 176 22.26 -4.08 10.98
CA TYR A 176 22.51 -3.42 12.26
C TYR A 176 21.28 -2.63 12.70
N ASP A 177 21.20 -2.34 13.98
CA ASP A 177 20.18 -1.42 14.48
C ASP A 177 20.40 -0.03 13.86
N ARG A 178 19.32 0.62 13.46
CA ARG A 178 19.36 2.00 12.98
C ARG A 178 19.82 2.96 14.08
N GLY A 179 19.50 2.67 15.34
CA GLY A 179 19.99 3.41 16.51
C GLY A 179 19.54 4.88 16.54
N ILE A 180 18.53 5.25 15.74
CA ILE A 180 18.00 6.62 15.73
C ILE A 180 16.89 6.69 16.77
N GLN A 181 17.19 7.31 17.89
CA GLN A 181 16.18 7.78 18.84
C GLN A 181 15.97 9.27 18.58
N ARG A 182 14.71 9.66 18.38
CA ARG A 182 14.31 11.06 18.26
C ARG A 182 13.26 11.33 19.33
N GLU A 183 13.53 12.34 20.13
CA GLU A 183 12.54 12.89 21.03
C GLU A 183 11.70 13.92 20.27
N VAL A 184 10.38 13.83 20.38
CA VAL A 184 9.44 14.81 19.87
C VAL A 184 8.96 15.61 21.07
N ILE A 185 9.31 16.89 21.10
CA ILE A 185 8.85 17.82 22.14
C ILE A 185 7.84 18.80 21.57
N THR A 186 6.80 19.11 22.35
CA THR A 186 5.86 20.18 22.01
C THR A 186 6.53 21.52 22.27
N VAL A 187 6.74 22.34 21.24
CA VAL A 187 7.35 23.67 21.37
C VAL A 187 6.31 24.79 21.44
N GLY A 188 5.09 24.55 20.93
CA GLY A 188 4.00 25.51 20.99
C GLY A 188 2.66 24.83 20.73
N THR A 189 1.56 25.51 21.07
CA THR A 189 0.21 25.01 20.87
C THR A 189 -0.69 26.14 20.39
N GLY A 190 -1.35 25.97 19.26
CA GLY A 190 -2.45 26.80 18.78
C GLY A 190 -3.78 26.10 19.09
N THR A 191 -4.70 26.80 19.75
CA THR A 191 -5.98 26.21 20.12
C THR A 191 -7.15 26.95 19.50
N VAL A 192 -8.14 26.20 19.06
CA VAL A 192 -9.48 26.63 18.73
C VAL A 192 -10.39 26.03 19.81
N GLN A 193 -10.92 26.86 20.70
CA GLN A 193 -11.79 26.38 21.75
C GLN A 193 -13.13 25.90 21.17
N ASP A 194 -13.69 24.87 21.77
CA ASP A 194 -15.02 24.32 21.49
C ASP A 194 -15.18 23.68 20.08
N LYS A 195 -14.10 23.49 19.35
CA LYS A 195 -14.14 22.89 18.00
C LYS A 195 -12.99 21.92 17.77
N HIS A 196 -13.28 20.85 17.04
CA HIS A 196 -12.25 19.91 16.62
C HIS A 196 -11.56 20.43 15.36
N THR A 197 -10.23 20.46 15.37
CA THR A 197 -9.43 20.66 14.15
C THR A 197 -9.52 19.40 13.30
N SER A 198 -9.65 19.57 11.98
CA SER A 198 -9.66 18.47 11.00
C SER A 198 -8.27 18.28 10.40
N ASP A 199 -7.95 19.08 9.40
CA ASP A 199 -6.68 19.07 8.69
C ASP A 199 -5.95 20.41 8.87
N PHE A 200 -4.67 20.43 8.56
CA PHE A 200 -3.90 21.67 8.50
C PHE A 200 -2.86 21.62 7.37
N TRP A 201 -2.50 22.80 6.88
CA TRP A 201 -1.45 22.98 5.89
C TRP A 201 -0.57 24.15 6.26
N VAL A 202 0.76 23.95 6.24
CA VAL A 202 1.75 25.01 6.47
C VAL A 202 2.28 25.51 5.14
N PHE A 203 2.44 26.81 4.99
CA PHE A 203 2.91 27.44 3.76
C PHE A 203 3.73 28.69 4.06
N GLU A 204 4.65 29.06 3.15
CA GLU A 204 5.38 30.33 3.17
C GLU A 204 4.51 31.42 2.55
N GLY A 205 4.35 32.53 3.24
CA GLY A 205 3.66 33.71 2.73
C GLY A 205 4.49 34.54 1.78
N GLN A 206 3.87 35.54 1.14
CA GLN A 206 4.56 36.45 0.20
C GLN A 206 5.64 37.31 0.85
N ASP A 207 5.63 37.43 2.16
CA ASP A 207 6.57 38.16 3.00
C ASP A 207 7.72 37.27 3.54
N GLY A 208 7.73 35.97 3.20
CA GLY A 208 8.72 34.99 3.66
C GLY A 208 8.52 34.49 5.08
N ASN A 209 7.39 34.81 5.70
CA ASN A 209 6.99 34.25 6.99
C ASN A 209 6.22 32.95 6.80
N ASP A 210 6.21 32.10 7.85
CA ASP A 210 5.50 30.84 7.85
C ASP A 210 4.08 30.99 8.40
N TYR A 211 3.12 30.47 7.64
CA TYR A 211 1.72 30.51 7.99
C TYR A 211 1.12 29.09 7.97
N ALA A 212 -0.02 28.94 8.64
CA ALA A 212 -0.81 27.70 8.57
C ALA A 212 -2.29 28.02 8.37
N VAL A 213 -2.97 27.11 7.68
CA VAL A 213 -4.42 27.06 7.61
C VAL A 213 -4.90 25.79 8.28
N SER A 214 -5.97 25.88 9.08
CA SER A 214 -6.59 24.69 9.70
C SER A 214 -8.09 24.67 9.47
N GLY A 215 -8.61 23.50 9.11
CA GLY A 215 -10.04 23.24 9.02
C GLY A 215 -10.67 22.84 10.35
N THR A 216 -11.98 22.67 10.37
CA THR A 216 -12.76 22.23 11.54
C THR A 216 -13.70 21.08 11.21
N TRP A 217 -13.89 20.19 12.16
CA TRP A 217 -14.72 19.00 12.00
C TRP A 217 -15.92 19.01 12.95
N GLY A 218 -17.11 18.72 12.40
CA GLY A 218 -18.34 18.68 13.19
C GLY A 218 -18.65 20.02 13.88
N ALA A 219 -18.35 21.15 13.23
CA ALA A 219 -18.42 22.50 13.76
C ALA A 219 -19.34 23.39 12.89
N ASP A 220 -18.94 24.62 12.65
CA ASP A 220 -19.71 25.64 11.94
C ASP A 220 -19.11 26.07 10.59
N GLY A 221 -18.21 25.27 10.06
CA GLY A 221 -17.56 25.56 8.76
C GLY A 221 -16.50 26.64 8.81
N THR A 222 -15.95 26.94 9.99
CA THR A 222 -14.88 27.94 10.12
C THR A 222 -13.51 27.33 9.85
N THR A 223 -12.74 28.01 9.01
CA THR A 223 -11.33 27.75 8.74
C THR A 223 -10.49 28.85 9.38
N TYR A 224 -9.41 28.50 10.06
CA TYR A 224 -8.56 29.46 10.76
C TYR A 224 -7.19 29.58 10.09
N PHE A 225 -6.66 30.81 10.08
CA PHE A 225 -5.32 31.15 9.61
C PHE A 225 -4.44 31.54 10.78
N TRP A 226 -3.19 31.11 10.75
CA TRP A 226 -2.24 31.22 11.83
C TRP A 226 -0.90 31.75 11.32
N ASP A 227 -0.28 32.65 12.06
CA ASP A 227 1.14 32.94 11.97
C ASP A 227 1.89 31.92 12.82
N VAL A 228 2.71 31.10 12.18
CA VAL A 228 3.51 30.01 12.78
C VAL A 228 5.00 30.24 12.61
N THR A 229 5.41 31.44 12.23
CA THR A 229 6.81 31.85 12.04
C THR A 229 7.64 31.62 13.30
N ASP A 230 7.07 31.90 14.46
CA ASP A 230 7.61 31.47 15.76
C ASP A 230 6.80 30.27 16.28
N PRO A 231 7.32 29.03 16.14
CA PRO A 231 6.57 27.84 16.58
C PRO A 231 6.33 27.78 18.09
N GLY A 232 7.04 28.55 18.88
CA GLY A 232 6.79 28.72 20.33
C GLY A 232 5.64 29.67 20.65
N ASN A 233 5.17 30.44 19.68
CA ASN A 233 4.18 31.50 19.89
C ASN A 233 3.21 31.60 18.71
N LEU A 234 2.41 30.56 18.51
CA LEU A 234 1.43 30.48 17.43
C LEU A 234 0.33 31.53 17.61
N LYS A 235 0.04 32.32 16.57
CA LYS A 235 -0.98 33.36 16.61
C LYS A 235 -2.08 33.07 15.59
N LYS A 236 -3.31 33.03 16.05
CA LYS A 236 -4.47 33.03 15.15
C LYS A 236 -4.63 34.45 14.59
N ILE A 237 -4.60 34.60 13.28
CA ILE A 237 -4.54 35.89 12.58
C ILE A 237 -5.81 36.22 11.80
N ASP A 238 -6.48 35.19 11.25
CA ASP A 238 -7.74 35.38 10.52
C ASP A 238 -8.61 34.13 10.55
N SER A 239 -9.85 34.24 10.06
CA SER A 239 -10.77 33.13 9.91
C SER A 239 -11.79 33.39 8.79
N VAL A 240 -12.13 32.34 8.05
CA VAL A 240 -13.19 32.36 7.05
C VAL A 240 -14.23 31.32 7.43
N GLN A 241 -15.51 31.73 7.49
CA GLN A 241 -16.63 30.85 7.73
C GLN A 241 -17.40 30.60 6.43
N VAL A 242 -17.68 29.34 6.15
CA VAL A 242 -18.50 28.91 5.00
C VAL A 242 -19.71 28.11 5.50
N ASP A 243 -20.77 28.03 4.68
CA ASP A 243 -21.92 27.16 4.98
C ASP A 243 -21.51 25.68 4.88
N ALA A 244 -20.95 25.16 5.97
CA ALA A 244 -20.52 23.77 6.10
C ALA A 244 -20.58 23.33 7.57
N ARG A 245 -20.81 22.06 7.81
CA ARG A 245 -20.60 21.43 9.13
C ARG A 245 -19.14 21.08 9.34
N THR A 246 -18.42 20.77 8.25
CA THR A 246 -17.04 20.30 8.30
C THR A 246 -16.25 20.91 7.14
N VAL A 247 -15.12 21.51 7.47
CA VAL A 247 -14.01 21.78 6.55
C VAL A 247 -12.97 20.69 6.80
N ASN A 248 -13.09 19.57 6.07
CA ASN A 248 -12.31 18.37 6.38
C ASN A 248 -10.87 18.47 5.94
N ASP A 249 -10.61 19.03 4.77
CA ASP A 249 -9.30 19.14 4.15
C ASP A 249 -9.01 20.57 3.68
N VAL A 250 -7.76 20.99 3.85
CA VAL A 250 -7.27 22.33 3.49
C VAL A 250 -5.92 22.20 2.80
N LYS A 251 -5.73 22.96 1.71
CA LYS A 251 -4.46 23.00 0.97
C LYS A 251 -4.15 24.40 0.52
N VAL A 252 -2.86 24.71 0.38
CA VAL A 252 -2.39 25.98 -0.15
C VAL A 252 -1.48 25.72 -1.34
N SER A 253 -1.57 26.57 -2.36
CA SER A 253 -0.70 26.50 -3.53
C SER A 253 0.77 26.70 -3.14
N ALA A 254 1.69 26.18 -3.96
CA ALA A 254 3.12 26.25 -3.70
C ALA A 254 3.66 27.70 -3.58
N ASP A 255 2.98 28.66 -4.19
CA ASP A 255 3.31 30.08 -4.11
C ASP A 255 2.60 30.82 -2.96
N GLY A 256 1.84 30.13 -2.11
CA GLY A 256 1.18 30.68 -0.92
C GLY A 256 -0.02 31.60 -1.19
N LYS A 257 -0.47 31.74 -2.46
CA LYS A 257 -1.49 32.74 -2.83
C LYS A 257 -2.91 32.22 -2.81
N ILE A 258 -3.10 30.94 -3.05
CA ILE A 258 -4.42 30.32 -3.17
C ILE A 258 -4.54 29.22 -2.13
N SER A 259 -5.60 29.24 -1.32
CA SER A 259 -6.02 28.12 -0.50
C SER A 259 -7.31 27.52 -1.05
N ILE A 260 -7.41 26.22 -0.95
CA ILE A 260 -8.65 25.49 -1.22
C ILE A 260 -9.06 24.76 0.04
N ILE A 261 -10.32 24.90 0.42
CA ILE A 261 -10.92 24.23 1.56
C ILE A 261 -12.10 23.36 1.12
N SER A 262 -12.27 22.20 1.73
CA SER A 262 -13.44 21.37 1.50
C SER A 262 -14.68 21.95 2.19
N ARG A 263 -15.85 21.67 1.63
CA ARG A 263 -17.16 22.11 2.13
C ARG A 263 -18.07 20.90 2.25
N GLU A 264 -18.26 20.39 3.46
CA GLU A 264 -19.09 19.23 3.75
C GLU A 264 -20.23 19.56 4.71
N GLY A 265 -21.39 18.93 4.47
CA GLY A 265 -22.58 19.12 5.29
C GLY A 265 -23.17 20.52 5.23
N ALA A 266 -23.12 21.14 4.04
CA ALA A 266 -23.75 22.43 3.77
C ALA A 266 -25.26 22.38 4.00
N SER A 267 -25.86 23.44 4.56
CA SER A 267 -27.28 23.54 4.88
C SER A 267 -28.17 23.37 3.65
N ASN A 268 -27.70 23.87 2.51
CA ASN A 268 -28.36 23.78 1.21
C ASN A 268 -28.00 22.50 0.42
N ARG A 269 -27.25 21.56 1.03
CA ARG A 269 -26.73 20.32 0.43
C ARG A 269 -25.85 20.52 -0.83
N ARG A 270 -25.33 21.71 -1.04
CA ARG A 270 -24.35 22.00 -2.09
C ARG A 270 -22.95 21.90 -1.51
N ASN A 271 -22.51 20.68 -1.31
CA ASN A 271 -21.14 20.41 -0.89
C ASN A 271 -20.15 20.68 -2.04
N GLY A 272 -18.88 20.77 -1.73
CA GLY A 272 -17.84 21.01 -2.73
C GLY A 272 -16.56 21.59 -2.14
N ILE A 273 -16.04 22.59 -2.81
CA ILE A 273 -14.82 23.31 -2.41
C ILE A 273 -15.04 24.81 -2.42
N VAL A 274 -14.28 25.53 -1.60
CA VAL A 274 -14.17 26.99 -1.61
C VAL A 274 -12.73 27.38 -1.87
N ILE A 275 -12.53 28.35 -2.76
CA ILE A 275 -11.23 28.86 -3.17
C ILE A 275 -11.04 30.21 -2.50
N LEU A 276 -9.92 30.40 -1.81
CA LEU A 276 -9.59 31.57 -1.04
C LEU A 276 -8.32 32.24 -1.59
N ASP A 277 -8.27 33.57 -1.53
CA ASP A 277 -7.06 34.36 -1.70
C ASP A 277 -6.32 34.45 -0.36
N THR A 278 -5.13 33.89 -0.29
CA THR A 278 -4.24 33.90 0.88
C THR A 278 -3.00 34.74 0.67
N THR A 279 -2.98 35.59 -0.37
CA THR A 279 -1.87 36.53 -0.63
C THR A 279 -1.55 37.38 0.59
N ASN A 280 -2.58 37.78 1.34
CA ASN A 280 -2.44 38.37 2.67
C ASN A 280 -3.10 37.46 3.71
N PRO A 281 -2.35 36.67 4.49
CA PRO A 281 -2.90 35.75 5.47
C PRO A 281 -3.66 36.43 6.65
N TYR A 282 -3.49 37.75 6.83
CA TYR A 282 -4.20 38.54 7.83
C TYR A 282 -5.57 39.10 7.33
N ASP A 283 -5.88 38.90 6.04
CA ASP A 283 -7.12 39.40 5.42
C ASP A 283 -7.50 38.50 4.23
N VAL A 284 -7.90 37.26 4.54
CA VAL A 284 -8.20 36.22 3.55
C VAL A 284 -9.58 36.46 2.93
N LYS A 285 -9.67 36.33 1.61
CA LYS A 285 -10.91 36.58 0.86
C LYS A 285 -11.39 35.32 0.14
N THR A 286 -12.68 35.11 0.13
CA THR A 286 -13.29 34.09 -0.74
C THR A 286 -13.27 34.58 -2.18
N LEU A 287 -12.66 33.79 -3.08
CA LEU A 287 -12.62 34.03 -4.50
C LEU A 287 -13.77 33.35 -5.24
N SER A 288 -14.04 32.09 -4.92
CA SER A 288 -15.02 31.29 -5.64
C SER A 288 -15.42 30.05 -4.85
N GLU A 289 -16.58 29.48 -5.24
CA GLU A 289 -17.05 28.17 -4.79
C GLU A 289 -17.32 27.28 -5.99
N TYR A 290 -17.02 25.97 -5.84
CA TYR A 290 -17.38 24.97 -6.84
C TYR A 290 -18.13 23.81 -6.21
N THR A 291 -19.36 23.57 -6.66
CA THR A 291 -20.28 22.58 -6.08
C THR A 291 -20.88 21.62 -7.12
N THR A 292 -20.58 21.82 -8.42
CA THR A 292 -21.17 21.03 -9.50
C THR A 292 -20.69 19.58 -9.42
N ASN A 293 -21.62 18.63 -9.35
CA ASN A 293 -21.36 17.20 -9.24
C ASN A 293 -20.57 16.75 -7.98
N LEU A 294 -20.52 17.60 -6.95
CA LEU A 294 -19.83 17.33 -5.68
C LEU A 294 -20.80 17.19 -4.49
N THR A 295 -22.04 16.79 -4.76
CA THR A 295 -23.11 16.73 -3.72
C THR A 295 -22.83 15.75 -2.59
N GLY A 296 -21.96 14.74 -2.82
CA GLY A 296 -21.51 13.80 -1.78
C GLY A 296 -20.51 14.39 -0.77
N GLY A 297 -19.97 15.57 -1.06
CA GLY A 297 -18.89 16.19 -0.32
C GLY A 297 -17.51 15.91 -0.96
N VAL A 298 -16.51 16.66 -0.50
CA VAL A 298 -15.09 16.50 -0.87
C VAL A 298 -14.30 16.25 0.39
N HIS A 299 -13.80 15.04 0.55
CA HIS A 299 -13.11 14.65 1.77
C HIS A 299 -11.63 15.05 1.74
N ASN A 300 -10.97 14.87 0.59
CA ASN A 300 -9.56 15.22 0.40
C ASN A 300 -9.35 16.09 -0.84
N LEU A 301 -8.35 16.96 -0.76
CA LEU A 301 -7.95 17.91 -1.80
C LEU A 301 -6.47 17.76 -2.12
N PHE A 302 -6.09 18.17 -3.32
CA PHE A 302 -4.71 18.39 -3.69
C PHE A 302 -4.60 19.51 -4.73
N ILE A 303 -3.54 20.35 -4.63
CA ILE A 303 -3.22 21.42 -5.61
C ILE A 303 -1.93 21.02 -6.31
N TYR A 304 -1.96 21.01 -7.65
CA TYR A 304 -0.79 20.75 -8.48
C TYR A 304 -0.09 22.06 -8.84
#